data_8ceb537b5f59891276fe58eb9a3ac335
#
_entry.id   8ceb537b5f59891276fe58eb9a3ac335
#
_cell.length_a   1.000
_cell.length_b   1.000
_cell.length_c   1.000
_cell.angle_alpha   90.00
_cell.angle_beta   90.00
_cell.angle_gamma   90.00
#
_symmetry.space_group_name_H-M   'P 1'
#
loop_
_entity.id
_entity.type
_entity.pdbx_description
1 polymer ?
#
loop_
_entity_poly.entity_id
_entity_poly.type
_entity_poly.pdbx_seq_one_letter_code
_entity_poly.pdbx_strand_id
1 'polypeptide(L)'
;MIVAKHQRWAHALFRPYLRSLIQRRFHAFHLLGELPSIPNDTPILLLPNHATWWDGFFPYMLNELCWQREYFIMMLEHRLKEFWFFRFLGAFSINQQSPKGIVETLDYTVQLLQGKRIIVMFPQGELSAWGKRPLGYNRGIERVLRKCRDEGKRVAIVPLAMRCEFLDDDKPHIFLLCGEPLWTDAHDIPTTAALEQIETQLLENITNRIIAGEKGTILLPA
;
A
#
# COMPACT_ATOMS: atom_id res chain seq x y z
N MET A 1 -20.81 -3.99 -0.81
CA MET A 1 -19.41 -3.89 -1.25
C MET A 1 -19.31 -3.85 -2.77
N ILE A 2 -18.38 -3.06 -3.36
CA ILE A 2 -18.06 -3.04 -4.79
C ILE A 2 -16.83 -3.93 -4.98
N VAL A 3 -16.93 -4.98 -5.80
CA VAL A 3 -15.83 -5.89 -6.10
C VAL A 3 -14.93 -5.35 -7.22
N ALA A 4 -13.65 -5.71 -7.18
CA ALA A 4 -12.73 -5.41 -8.26
C ALA A 4 -13.14 -6.09 -9.58
N LYS A 5 -12.87 -5.42 -10.70
CA LYS A 5 -13.07 -5.96 -12.06
C LYS A 5 -11.78 -5.81 -12.87
N HIS A 6 -10.68 -6.32 -12.34
CA HIS A 6 -9.36 -6.18 -12.93
C HIS A 6 -9.36 -6.40 -14.46
N GLN A 7 -8.89 -5.42 -15.24
CA GLN A 7 -8.92 -5.43 -16.70
C GLN A 7 -7.56 -5.01 -17.29
N ARG A 8 -6.95 -5.86 -18.11
CA ARG A 8 -5.66 -5.58 -18.75
C ARG A 8 -5.63 -4.30 -19.56
N TRP A 9 -6.71 -4.00 -20.31
CA TRP A 9 -6.80 -2.77 -21.11
C TRP A 9 -6.78 -1.50 -20.24
N ALA A 10 -7.41 -1.53 -19.06
CA ALA A 10 -7.41 -0.39 -18.15
C ALA A 10 -6.00 -0.09 -17.63
N HIS A 11 -5.24 -1.12 -17.26
CA HIS A 11 -3.84 -0.96 -16.88
C HIS A 11 -2.97 -0.46 -18.04
N ALA A 12 -3.18 -0.96 -19.25
CA ALA A 12 -2.42 -0.53 -20.44
C ALA A 12 -2.60 0.98 -20.73
N LEU A 13 -3.80 1.53 -20.49
CA LEU A 13 -4.07 2.97 -20.61
C LEU A 13 -3.60 3.77 -19.40
N PHE A 14 -3.80 3.23 -18.20
CA PHE A 14 -3.53 3.97 -16.96
C PHE A 14 -2.03 4.09 -16.64
N ARG A 15 -1.22 3.07 -16.93
CA ARG A 15 0.23 3.08 -16.68
C ARG A 15 0.94 4.29 -17.30
N PRO A 16 0.87 4.51 -18.63
CA PRO A 16 1.55 5.65 -19.25
C PRO A 16 0.97 6.99 -18.76
N TYR A 17 -0.33 7.06 -18.54
CA TYR A 17 -0.97 8.24 -17.97
C TYR A 17 -0.44 8.57 -16.58
N LEU A 18 -0.45 7.59 -15.66
CA LEU A 18 0.02 7.78 -14.29
C LEU A 18 1.52 8.12 -14.25
N ARG A 19 2.33 7.42 -15.07
CA ARG A 19 3.76 7.71 -15.18
C ARG A 19 4.00 9.17 -15.60
N SER A 20 3.33 9.62 -16.65
CA SER A 20 3.42 11.02 -17.12
C SER A 20 2.90 12.02 -16.06
N LEU A 21 1.85 11.65 -15.32
CA LEU A 21 1.28 12.49 -14.26
C LEU A 21 2.26 12.63 -13.09
N ILE A 22 2.88 11.54 -12.63
CA ILE A 22 3.90 11.57 -11.57
C ILE A 22 5.10 12.42 -12.01
N GLN A 23 5.64 12.20 -13.20
CA GLN A 23 6.78 12.98 -13.72
C GLN A 23 6.50 14.48 -13.84
N ARG A 24 5.24 14.87 -14.10
CA ARG A 24 4.85 16.29 -14.15
C ARG A 24 4.67 16.91 -12.77
N ARG A 25 4.30 16.13 -11.75
CA ARG A 25 3.95 16.64 -10.42
C ARG A 25 5.04 16.48 -9.38
N PHE A 26 5.96 15.54 -9.60
CA PHE A 26 7.04 15.22 -8.69
C PHE A 26 8.38 15.27 -9.41
N HIS A 27 9.43 15.60 -8.65
CA HIS A 27 10.79 15.66 -9.18
C HIS A 27 11.36 14.26 -9.44
N ALA A 28 11.19 13.35 -8.48
CA ALA A 28 11.66 11.97 -8.60
C ALA A 28 10.90 11.02 -7.66
N PHE A 29 10.93 9.73 -8.00
CA PHE A 29 10.35 8.64 -7.24
C PHE A 29 11.48 7.74 -6.74
N HIS A 30 11.76 7.83 -5.43
CA HIS A 30 12.91 7.21 -4.79
C HIS A 30 12.51 5.97 -4.00
N LEU A 31 13.35 4.94 -4.07
CA LEU A 31 13.34 3.80 -3.15
C LEU A 31 14.56 3.89 -2.24
N LEU A 32 14.34 4.05 -0.94
CA LEU A 32 15.40 3.98 0.07
C LEU A 32 15.58 2.52 0.50
N GLY A 33 16.83 2.06 0.47
CA GLY A 33 17.16 0.65 0.74
C GLY A 33 16.75 -0.29 -0.39
N GLU A 34 16.52 -1.54 -0.04
CA GLU A 34 16.18 -2.61 -0.98
C GLU A 34 14.73 -3.07 -0.81
N LEU A 35 14.17 -3.61 -1.87
CA LEU A 35 12.87 -4.28 -1.78
C LEU A 35 13.03 -5.65 -1.12
N PRO A 36 12.10 -6.05 -0.26
CA PRO A 36 12.14 -7.37 0.32
C PRO A 36 12.01 -8.46 -0.76
N SER A 37 12.83 -9.51 -0.63
CA SER A 37 12.77 -10.68 -1.50
C SER A 37 11.57 -11.56 -1.11
N ILE A 38 10.55 -11.59 -1.95
CA ILE A 38 9.31 -12.36 -1.71
C ILE A 38 9.07 -13.28 -2.89
N PRO A 39 8.88 -14.61 -2.66
CA PRO A 39 8.62 -15.57 -3.74
C PRO A 39 7.44 -15.14 -4.62
N ASN A 40 7.54 -15.40 -5.93
CA ASN A 40 6.54 -14.94 -6.89
C ASN A 40 5.15 -15.54 -6.68
N ASP A 41 5.04 -16.71 -6.11
CA ASP A 41 3.80 -17.42 -5.79
C ASP A 41 3.18 -17.01 -4.45
N THR A 42 3.91 -16.23 -3.64
CA THR A 42 3.43 -15.75 -2.34
C THR A 42 2.76 -14.39 -2.49
N PRO A 43 1.50 -14.22 -2.10
CA PRO A 43 0.82 -12.93 -2.16
C PRO A 43 1.40 -11.94 -1.15
N ILE A 44 1.30 -10.65 -1.50
CA ILE A 44 1.75 -9.54 -0.66
C ILE A 44 0.53 -8.79 -0.11
N LEU A 45 0.48 -8.59 1.18
CA LEU A 45 -0.36 -7.59 1.83
C LEU A 45 0.51 -6.38 2.15
N LEU A 46 0.38 -5.34 1.33
CA LEU A 46 1.15 -4.09 1.47
C LEU A 46 0.39 -3.13 2.37
N LEU A 47 1.05 -2.64 3.40
CA LEU A 47 0.49 -1.77 4.43
C LEU A 47 1.18 -0.41 4.43
N PRO A 48 0.79 0.53 3.55
CA PRO A 48 1.36 1.87 3.55
C PRO A 48 0.70 2.78 4.61
N ASN A 49 1.43 3.83 5.03
CA ASN A 49 0.83 4.98 5.70
C ASN A 49 -0.06 5.78 4.74
N HIS A 50 -0.96 6.62 5.29
CA HIS A 50 -1.92 7.39 4.50
C HIS A 50 -1.96 8.86 4.90
N ALA A 51 -1.30 9.71 4.11
CA ALA A 51 -1.14 11.14 4.40
C ALA A 51 -1.58 12.07 3.28
N THR A 52 -1.64 11.57 2.02
CA THR A 52 -1.98 12.39 0.86
C THR A 52 -2.98 11.69 -0.06
N TRP A 53 -3.63 12.49 -0.90
CA TRP A 53 -4.48 11.97 -1.98
C TRP A 53 -3.69 11.07 -2.97
N TRP A 54 -2.38 11.30 -3.09
CA TRP A 54 -1.50 10.57 -4.02
C TRP A 54 -1.15 9.15 -3.57
N ASP A 55 -1.33 8.83 -2.30
CA ASP A 55 -0.83 7.59 -1.69
C ASP A 55 -1.37 6.32 -2.36
N GLY A 56 -2.58 6.36 -2.95
CA GLY A 56 -3.09 5.23 -3.71
C GLY A 56 -2.31 4.92 -5.01
N PHE A 57 -1.59 5.91 -5.54
CA PHE A 57 -0.83 5.78 -6.78
C PHE A 57 0.62 5.35 -6.57
N PHE A 58 1.21 5.66 -5.42
CA PHE A 58 2.61 5.33 -5.15
C PHE A 58 2.83 3.81 -5.04
N PRO A 59 2.04 3.03 -4.28
CA PRO A 59 2.14 1.57 -4.28
C PRO A 59 1.84 0.95 -5.65
N TYR A 60 0.90 1.52 -6.42
CA TYR A 60 0.64 1.07 -7.78
C TYR A 60 1.89 1.23 -8.66
N MET A 61 2.52 2.41 -8.64
CA MET A 61 3.73 2.67 -9.42
C MET A 61 4.91 1.81 -8.95
N LEU A 62 5.10 1.63 -7.64
CA LEU A 62 6.11 0.74 -7.07
C LEU A 62 5.91 -0.69 -7.58
N ASN A 63 4.67 -1.19 -7.58
CA ASN A 63 4.36 -2.52 -8.11
C ASN A 63 4.68 -2.63 -9.60
N GLU A 64 4.32 -1.61 -10.40
CA GLU A 64 4.57 -1.61 -11.85
C GLU A 64 6.06 -1.59 -12.20
N LEU A 65 6.87 -0.87 -11.43
CA LEU A 65 8.30 -0.73 -11.68
C LEU A 65 9.12 -1.92 -11.15
N CYS A 66 8.65 -2.56 -10.06
CA CYS A 66 9.48 -3.51 -9.31
C CYS A 66 8.88 -4.92 -9.23
N TRP A 67 7.70 -5.10 -8.61
CA TRP A 67 7.15 -6.43 -8.32
C TRP A 67 6.34 -7.05 -9.47
N GLN A 68 5.68 -6.21 -10.27
CA GLN A 68 4.86 -6.62 -11.44
C GLN A 68 3.84 -7.73 -11.11
N ARG A 69 3.11 -7.53 -10.00
CA ARG A 69 2.06 -8.43 -9.51
C ARG A 69 0.68 -7.95 -9.93
N GLU A 70 -0.30 -8.84 -9.89
CA GLU A 70 -1.71 -8.46 -10.06
C GLU A 70 -2.14 -7.58 -8.88
N TYR A 71 -2.44 -6.31 -9.17
CA TYR A 71 -2.62 -5.26 -8.17
C TYR A 71 -4.07 -5.11 -7.72
N PHE A 72 -4.29 -5.03 -6.42
CA PHE A 72 -5.57 -4.71 -5.81
C PHE A 72 -5.38 -3.65 -4.72
N ILE A 73 -6.41 -2.81 -4.52
CA ILE A 73 -6.39 -1.77 -3.50
C ILE A 73 -7.77 -1.60 -2.85
N MET A 74 -7.79 -1.53 -1.52
CA MET A 74 -8.99 -1.24 -0.76
C MET A 74 -9.25 0.27 -0.74
N MET A 75 -10.47 0.69 -1.10
CA MET A 75 -10.90 2.09 -1.12
C MET A 75 -12.21 2.28 -0.36
N LEU A 76 -12.46 3.47 0.16
CA LEU A 76 -13.77 3.83 0.72
C LEU A 76 -14.87 3.75 -0.35
N GLU A 77 -16.01 3.17 -0.02
CA GLU A 77 -17.09 2.90 -0.99
C GLU A 77 -17.58 4.15 -1.71
N HIS A 78 -17.74 5.28 -1.00
CA HIS A 78 -18.16 6.53 -1.62
C HIS A 78 -17.11 7.05 -2.61
N ARG A 79 -15.82 6.90 -2.30
CA ARG A 79 -14.72 7.28 -3.22
C ARG A 79 -14.68 6.37 -4.45
N LEU A 80 -14.88 5.06 -4.28
CA LEU A 80 -14.92 4.16 -5.44
C LEU A 80 -16.17 4.35 -6.30
N LYS A 81 -17.28 4.86 -5.75
CA LYS A 81 -18.43 5.30 -6.55
C LYS A 81 -18.13 6.56 -7.36
N GLU A 82 -17.42 7.52 -6.77
CA GLU A 82 -16.99 8.75 -7.42
C GLU A 82 -15.98 8.45 -8.54
N PHE A 83 -14.99 7.62 -8.24
CA PHE A 83 -13.92 7.22 -9.16
C PHE A 83 -14.11 5.78 -9.65
N TRP A 84 -15.29 5.46 -10.15
CA TRP A 84 -15.71 4.10 -10.53
C TRP A 84 -14.75 3.36 -11.47
N PHE A 85 -13.95 4.11 -12.25
CA PHE A 85 -12.95 3.55 -13.15
C PHE A 85 -11.88 2.72 -12.42
N PHE A 86 -11.51 3.06 -11.20
CA PHE A 86 -10.47 2.35 -10.44
C PHE A 86 -10.82 0.89 -10.15
N ARG A 87 -12.09 0.50 -10.22
CA ARG A 87 -12.46 -0.92 -10.12
C ARG A 87 -11.82 -1.79 -11.21
N PHE A 88 -11.57 -1.22 -12.40
CA PHE A 88 -10.89 -1.92 -13.50
C PHE A 88 -9.38 -2.01 -13.31
N LEU A 89 -8.83 -1.21 -12.39
CA LEU A 89 -7.44 -1.26 -11.93
C LEU A 89 -7.25 -2.09 -10.66
N GLY A 90 -8.28 -2.85 -10.25
CA GLY A 90 -8.20 -3.70 -9.07
C GLY A 90 -8.70 -3.07 -7.78
N ALA A 91 -9.31 -1.86 -7.82
CA ALA A 91 -9.89 -1.29 -6.62
C ALA A 91 -11.19 -2.02 -6.22
N PHE A 92 -11.35 -2.25 -4.91
CA PHE A 92 -12.56 -2.77 -4.28
C PHE A 92 -12.92 -1.94 -3.04
N SER A 93 -14.19 -1.98 -2.63
CA SER A 93 -14.66 -1.02 -1.63
C SER A 93 -14.85 -1.59 -0.23
N ILE A 94 -14.61 -0.72 0.76
CA ILE A 94 -15.05 -0.90 2.14
C ILE A 94 -16.08 0.17 2.52
N ASN A 95 -17.15 -0.26 3.19
CA ASN A 95 -18.13 0.63 3.81
C ASN A 95 -17.92 0.60 5.33
N GLN A 96 -17.24 1.61 5.86
CA GLN A 96 -16.89 1.71 7.28
C GLN A 96 -18.11 1.94 8.19
N GLN A 97 -19.25 2.36 7.63
CA GLN A 97 -20.50 2.57 8.39
C GLN A 97 -21.34 1.29 8.53
N SER A 98 -20.96 0.21 7.87
CA SER A 98 -21.66 -1.07 7.89
C SER A 98 -20.79 -2.17 8.49
N PRO A 99 -21.06 -2.63 9.73
CA PRO A 99 -20.31 -3.75 10.32
C PRO A 99 -20.30 -4.99 9.42
N LYS A 100 -21.43 -5.31 8.79
CA LYS A 100 -21.52 -6.42 7.82
C LYS A 100 -20.66 -6.14 6.59
N GLY A 101 -20.70 -4.90 6.05
CA GLY A 101 -19.91 -4.51 4.89
C GLY A 101 -18.41 -4.54 5.19
N ILE A 102 -17.97 -4.18 6.40
CA ILE A 102 -16.58 -4.34 6.84
C ILE A 102 -16.16 -5.80 6.78
N VAL A 103 -16.94 -6.70 7.41
CA VAL A 103 -16.65 -8.13 7.43
C VAL A 103 -16.57 -8.71 6.02
N GLU A 104 -17.55 -8.40 5.15
CA GLU A 104 -17.55 -8.83 3.75
C GLU A 104 -16.29 -8.39 3.00
N THR A 105 -15.86 -7.13 3.21
CA THR A 105 -14.66 -6.60 2.55
C THR A 105 -13.38 -7.25 3.05
N LEU A 106 -13.26 -7.48 4.36
CA LEU A 106 -12.09 -8.16 4.93
C LEU A 106 -12.03 -9.62 4.48
N ASP A 107 -13.16 -10.31 4.40
CA ASP A 107 -13.22 -11.67 3.88
C ASP A 107 -12.89 -11.74 2.38
N TYR A 108 -13.32 -10.76 1.61
CA TYR A 108 -12.92 -10.61 0.20
C TYR A 108 -11.42 -10.34 0.05
N THR A 109 -10.83 -9.54 0.95
CA THR A 109 -9.38 -9.32 0.99
C THR A 109 -8.63 -10.64 1.16
N VAL A 110 -9.07 -11.50 2.08
CA VAL A 110 -8.48 -12.84 2.28
C VAL A 110 -8.61 -13.72 1.03
N GLN A 111 -9.74 -13.64 0.31
CA GLN A 111 -9.92 -14.37 -0.95
C GLN A 111 -8.96 -13.88 -2.04
N LEU A 112 -8.67 -12.57 -2.09
CA LEU A 112 -7.73 -12.00 -3.05
C LEU A 112 -6.27 -12.39 -2.74
N LEU A 113 -5.92 -12.63 -1.47
CA LEU A 113 -4.57 -13.00 -1.03
C LEU A 113 -4.23 -14.43 -1.46
N GLN A 114 -3.85 -14.58 -2.74
CA GLN A 114 -3.43 -15.85 -3.36
C GLN A 114 -2.54 -15.60 -4.58
N GLY A 115 -1.62 -16.51 -4.85
CA GLY A 115 -0.76 -16.47 -6.04
C GLY A 115 0.05 -15.18 -6.14
N LYS A 116 0.35 -14.78 -7.37
CA LYS A 116 1.15 -13.58 -7.68
C LYS A 116 0.33 -12.28 -7.56
N ARG A 117 -0.24 -12.00 -6.39
CA ARG A 117 -1.05 -10.81 -6.13
C ARG A 117 -0.43 -9.90 -5.09
N ILE A 118 -0.72 -8.61 -5.22
CA ILE A 118 -0.42 -7.60 -4.20
C ILE A 118 -1.71 -6.86 -3.85
N ILE A 119 -2.04 -6.84 -2.58
CA ILE A 119 -3.22 -6.16 -2.04
C ILE A 119 -2.74 -5.01 -1.16
N VAL A 120 -3.17 -3.79 -1.49
CA VAL A 120 -2.87 -2.59 -0.71
C VAL A 120 -4.02 -2.30 0.24
N MET A 121 -3.70 -2.18 1.51
CA MET A 121 -4.63 -1.81 2.55
C MET A 121 -4.01 -0.71 3.41
N PHE A 122 -4.74 0.40 3.61
CA PHE A 122 -4.32 1.48 4.49
C PHE A 122 -4.91 1.24 5.89
N PRO A 123 -4.11 0.78 6.87
CA PRO A 123 -4.67 0.39 8.17
C PRO A 123 -5.23 1.55 8.96
N GLN A 124 -4.79 2.80 8.69
CA GLN A 124 -5.32 4.02 9.31
C GLN A 124 -6.80 4.25 8.94
N GLY A 125 -7.25 3.81 7.75
CA GLY A 125 -8.62 3.94 7.27
C GLY A 125 -9.04 5.36 6.88
N GLU A 126 -8.21 6.35 7.15
CA GLU A 126 -8.40 7.77 6.81
C GLU A 126 -7.08 8.46 6.51
N LEU A 127 -7.14 9.60 5.83
CA LEU A 127 -5.99 10.48 5.63
C LEU A 127 -5.59 11.14 6.95
N SER A 128 -4.29 11.13 7.24
CA SER A 128 -3.73 11.76 8.43
C SER A 128 -2.49 12.58 8.09
N ALA A 129 -2.29 13.71 8.75
CA ALA A 129 -1.08 14.51 8.56
C ALA A 129 0.20 13.69 8.83
N TRP A 130 1.28 13.98 8.10
CA TRP A 130 2.56 13.25 8.17
C TRP A 130 3.12 13.06 9.60
N GLY A 131 2.93 14.05 10.45
CA GLY A 131 3.42 14.01 11.84
C GLY A 131 2.45 13.41 12.85
N LYS A 132 1.23 13.00 12.45
CA LYS A 132 0.24 12.45 13.40
C LYS A 132 0.77 11.18 14.05
N ARG A 133 0.74 11.15 15.39
CA ARG A 133 1.04 9.99 16.23
C ARG A 133 0.05 9.94 17.40
N PRO A 134 -0.44 8.75 17.77
CA PRO A 134 -0.31 7.47 17.09
C PRO A 134 -0.96 7.48 15.69
N LEU A 135 -0.61 6.52 14.83
CA LEU A 135 -1.16 6.42 13.46
C LEU A 135 -2.64 6.04 13.46
N GLY A 136 -3.10 5.33 14.49
CA GLY A 136 -4.49 4.95 14.68
C GLY A 136 -4.93 3.78 13.79
N TYR A 137 -4.19 2.69 13.81
CA TYR A 137 -4.50 1.50 13.03
C TYR A 137 -5.81 0.84 13.44
N ASN A 138 -6.64 0.49 12.45
CA ASN A 138 -7.89 -0.23 12.64
C ASN A 138 -7.65 -1.74 12.84
N ARG A 139 -8.38 -2.35 13.78
CA ARG A 139 -8.27 -3.79 14.11
C ARG A 139 -8.68 -4.74 12.99
N GLY A 140 -9.26 -4.23 11.90
CA GLY A 140 -9.62 -5.05 10.75
C GLY A 140 -8.45 -5.83 10.15
N ILE A 141 -7.22 -5.32 10.27
CA ILE A 141 -6.02 -6.00 9.81
C ILE A 141 -5.80 -7.34 10.53
N GLU A 142 -5.98 -7.42 11.84
CA GLU A 142 -5.83 -8.68 12.59
C GLU A 142 -6.80 -9.76 12.12
N ARG A 143 -8.04 -9.37 11.76
CA ARG A 143 -9.01 -10.32 11.20
C ARG A 143 -8.49 -10.94 9.90
N VAL A 144 -7.95 -10.12 8.99
CA VAL A 144 -7.38 -10.60 7.73
C VAL A 144 -6.24 -11.59 8.00
N LEU A 145 -5.29 -11.22 8.88
CA LEU A 145 -4.12 -12.03 9.18
C LEU A 145 -4.51 -13.36 9.84
N ARG A 146 -5.38 -13.33 10.86
CA ARG A 146 -5.87 -14.55 11.53
C ARG A 146 -6.56 -15.48 10.55
N LYS A 147 -7.44 -14.95 9.70
CA LYS A 147 -8.15 -15.76 8.72
C LYS A 147 -7.21 -16.34 7.66
N CYS A 148 -6.20 -15.60 7.20
CA CYS A 148 -5.16 -16.14 6.33
C CYS A 148 -4.43 -17.33 6.99
N ARG A 149 -4.03 -17.18 8.26
CA ARG A 149 -3.39 -18.28 9.01
C ARG A 149 -4.32 -19.49 9.16
N ASP A 150 -5.57 -19.25 9.58
CA ASP A 150 -6.54 -20.31 9.83
C ASP A 150 -6.88 -21.09 8.54
N GLU A 151 -6.80 -20.44 7.38
CA GLU A 151 -6.91 -21.05 6.04
C GLU A 151 -5.57 -21.61 5.51
N GLY A 152 -4.49 -21.60 6.30
CA GLY A 152 -3.17 -22.10 5.89
C GLY A 152 -2.50 -21.28 4.76
N LYS A 153 -2.91 -20.03 4.57
CA LYS A 153 -2.36 -19.17 3.55
C LYS A 153 -1.08 -18.49 4.05
N ARG A 154 0.02 -18.72 3.35
CA ARG A 154 1.25 -17.97 3.54
C ARG A 154 1.18 -16.64 2.79
N VAL A 155 1.23 -15.53 3.52
CA VAL A 155 1.14 -14.17 3.01
C VAL A 155 2.32 -13.36 3.55
N ALA A 156 2.99 -12.59 2.68
CA ALA A 156 4.00 -11.62 3.08
C ALA A 156 3.30 -10.30 3.46
N ILE A 157 3.42 -9.88 4.70
CA ILE A 157 2.92 -8.60 5.21
C ILE A 157 4.07 -7.61 5.12
N VAL A 158 3.96 -6.60 4.25
CA VAL A 158 5.04 -5.63 4.02
C VAL A 158 4.59 -4.25 4.47
N PRO A 159 5.16 -3.70 5.55
CA PRO A 159 5.01 -2.29 5.89
C PRO A 159 5.67 -1.41 4.82
N LEU A 160 5.08 -0.26 4.50
CA LEU A 160 5.61 0.67 3.49
C LEU A 160 5.52 2.11 3.98
N ALA A 161 6.62 2.69 4.41
CA ALA A 161 6.69 4.12 4.66
C ALA A 161 6.77 4.89 3.34
N MET A 162 5.89 5.88 3.21
CA MET A 162 5.84 6.81 2.07
C MET A 162 5.96 8.23 2.58
N ARG A 163 6.77 9.06 1.93
CA ARG A 163 6.92 10.47 2.27
C ARG A 163 7.14 11.32 1.02
N CYS A 164 6.51 12.50 0.99
CA CYS A 164 6.78 13.54 0.00
C CYS A 164 7.52 14.68 0.70
N GLU A 165 8.62 15.15 0.10
CA GLU A 165 9.41 16.27 0.61
C GLU A 165 9.77 17.22 -0.52
N PHE A 166 9.60 18.52 -0.26
CA PHE A 166 10.25 19.56 -1.05
C PHE A 166 11.68 19.70 -0.54
N LEU A 167 12.63 19.53 -1.44
CA LEU A 167 14.05 19.76 -1.16
C LEU A 167 14.48 21.07 -1.82
N ASP A 168 15.51 21.02 -2.64
CA ASP A 168 16.05 22.13 -3.42
C ASP A 168 15.39 22.30 -4.81
N ASP A 169 14.39 21.48 -5.11
CA ASP A 169 13.64 21.49 -6.37
C ASP A 169 12.25 22.14 -6.23
N ASP A 170 11.70 22.61 -7.34
CA ASP A 170 10.36 23.22 -7.42
C ASP A 170 9.22 22.21 -7.24
N LYS A 171 9.51 20.91 -7.40
CA LYS A 171 8.58 19.79 -7.23
C LYS A 171 9.00 18.91 -6.06
N PRO A 172 8.03 18.35 -5.34
CA PRO A 172 8.36 17.42 -4.26
C PRO A 172 8.96 16.12 -4.78
N HIS A 173 9.84 15.53 -4.01
CA HIS A 173 10.30 14.17 -4.17
C HIS A 173 9.36 13.19 -3.47
N ILE A 174 9.21 11.99 -4.02
CA ILE A 174 8.53 10.87 -3.37
C ILE A 174 9.59 9.90 -2.87
N PHE A 175 9.54 9.59 -1.57
CA PHE A 175 10.41 8.61 -0.95
C PHE A 175 9.60 7.42 -0.47
N LEU A 176 10.06 6.21 -0.77
CA LEU A 176 9.51 4.94 -0.33
C LEU A 176 10.56 4.15 0.45
N LEU A 177 10.13 3.52 1.52
CA LEU A 177 10.95 2.59 2.30
C LEU A 177 10.10 1.39 2.69
N CYS A 178 10.45 0.20 2.20
CA CYS A 178 9.82 -1.04 2.63
C CYS A 178 10.45 -1.53 3.93
N GLY A 179 9.61 -1.99 4.85
CA GLY A 179 10.04 -2.73 6.02
C GLY A 179 10.31 -4.20 5.69
N GLU A 180 10.92 -4.91 6.66
CA GLU A 180 11.07 -6.36 6.58
C GLU A 180 9.71 -7.05 6.51
N PRO A 181 9.54 -8.09 5.67
CA PRO A 181 8.28 -8.79 5.55
C PRO A 181 8.00 -9.63 6.80
N LEU A 182 6.78 -9.52 7.31
CA LEU A 182 6.22 -10.40 8.31
C LEU A 182 5.38 -11.48 7.60
N TRP A 183 5.17 -12.63 8.24
CA TRP A 183 4.57 -13.77 7.59
C TRP A 183 3.37 -14.31 8.37
N THR A 184 2.30 -14.69 7.68
CA THR A 184 1.09 -15.26 8.32
C THR A 184 1.27 -16.69 8.82
N ASP A 185 2.28 -17.41 8.35
CA ASP A 185 2.68 -18.74 8.81
C ASP A 185 3.69 -18.72 9.96
N ALA A 186 4.07 -17.55 10.46
CA ALA A 186 4.86 -17.40 11.68
C ALA A 186 4.06 -17.91 12.90
N HIS A 187 4.78 -18.32 13.95
CA HIS A 187 4.19 -18.80 15.20
C HIS A 187 3.21 -17.76 15.79
N ASP A 188 3.62 -16.50 15.79
CA ASP A 188 2.82 -15.38 16.31
C ASP A 188 2.46 -14.40 15.19
N ILE A 189 1.15 -14.15 15.01
CA ILE A 189 0.66 -13.12 14.12
C ILE A 189 0.82 -11.75 14.80
N PRO A 190 1.37 -10.74 14.10
CA PRO A 190 1.50 -9.42 14.68
C PRO A 190 0.13 -8.82 15.01
N THR A 191 0.03 -8.21 16.19
CA THR A 191 -1.15 -7.45 16.59
C THR A 191 -1.22 -6.12 15.82
N THR A 192 -2.40 -5.48 15.80
CA THR A 192 -2.55 -4.13 15.24
C THR A 192 -1.55 -3.14 15.86
N ALA A 193 -1.35 -3.20 17.18
CA ALA A 193 -0.40 -2.34 17.89
C ALA A 193 1.06 -2.59 17.47
N ALA A 194 1.45 -3.85 17.28
CA ALA A 194 2.79 -4.21 16.81
C ALA A 194 3.03 -3.70 15.37
N LEU A 195 2.05 -3.85 14.47
CA LEU A 195 2.13 -3.33 13.10
C LEU A 195 2.22 -1.81 13.07
N GLU A 196 1.44 -1.13 13.91
CA GLU A 196 1.48 0.33 14.04
C GLU A 196 2.83 0.83 14.58
N GLN A 197 3.43 0.10 15.53
CA GLN A 197 4.75 0.41 16.06
C GLN A 197 5.84 0.23 14.98
N ILE A 198 5.80 -0.86 14.20
CA ILE A 198 6.73 -1.11 13.09
C ILE A 198 6.63 0.01 12.07
N GLU A 199 5.41 0.39 11.66
CA GLU A 199 5.21 1.48 10.70
C GLU A 199 5.68 2.84 11.26
N THR A 200 5.47 3.10 12.54
CA THR A 200 5.95 4.32 13.20
C THR A 200 7.48 4.39 13.15
N GLN A 201 8.18 3.30 13.48
CA GLN A 201 9.63 3.22 13.39
C GLN A 201 10.14 3.36 11.95
N LEU A 202 9.42 2.78 10.99
CA LEU A 202 9.77 2.89 9.57
C LEU A 202 9.62 4.34 9.07
N LEU A 203 8.59 5.06 9.50
CA LEU A 203 8.37 6.48 9.22
C LEU A 203 9.42 7.40 9.86
N GLU A 204 9.93 7.05 11.03
CA GLU A 204 11.08 7.72 11.65
C GLU A 204 12.35 7.45 10.86
N ASN A 205 12.58 6.21 10.47
CA ASN A 205 13.73 5.81 9.67
C ASN A 205 13.79 6.54 8.33
N ILE A 206 12.69 6.52 7.55
CA ILE A 206 12.65 7.23 6.26
C ILE A 206 12.93 8.73 6.44
N THR A 207 12.38 9.34 7.50
CA THR A 207 12.62 10.75 7.82
C THR A 207 14.09 11.03 8.11
N ASN A 208 14.73 10.22 8.97
CA ASN A 208 16.14 10.38 9.33
C ASN A 208 17.06 10.20 8.11
N ARG A 209 16.76 9.26 7.23
CA ARG A 209 17.53 9.03 5.99
C ARG A 209 17.41 10.21 5.03
N ILE A 210 16.21 10.79 4.87
CA ILE A 210 16.01 12.00 4.07
C ILE A 210 16.79 13.19 4.67
N ILE A 211 16.74 13.38 6.00
CA ILE A 211 17.49 14.43 6.71
C ILE A 211 19.00 14.25 6.50
N ALA A 212 19.49 13.01 6.48
CA ALA A 212 20.88 12.69 6.18
C ALA A 212 21.28 12.88 4.71
N GLY A 213 20.35 13.32 3.84
CA GLY A 213 20.58 13.54 2.42
C GLY A 213 20.59 12.30 1.55
N GLU A 214 20.08 11.16 2.08
CA GLU A 214 20.04 9.92 1.31
C GLU A 214 18.92 9.98 0.26
N LYS A 215 19.27 9.72 -0.99
CA LYS A 215 18.34 9.70 -2.12
C LYS A 215 17.96 8.28 -2.56
N GLY A 216 18.72 7.26 -2.20
CA GLY A 216 18.47 5.86 -2.59
C GLY A 216 18.48 5.65 -4.10
N THR A 217 17.71 4.68 -4.57
CA THR A 217 17.56 4.37 -6.00
C THR A 217 16.42 5.18 -6.61
N ILE A 218 16.70 5.93 -7.68
CA ILE A 218 15.67 6.63 -8.46
C ILE A 218 14.97 5.62 -9.36
N LEU A 219 13.72 5.28 -9.05
CA LEU A 219 12.89 4.38 -9.84
C LEU A 219 12.23 5.08 -11.04
N LEU A 220 11.93 6.37 -10.90
CA LEU A 220 11.32 7.19 -11.94
C LEU A 220 11.83 8.63 -11.79
N PRO A 221 12.64 9.14 -12.73
CA PRO A 221 13.02 10.54 -12.78
C PRO A 221 11.88 11.42 -13.30
N ALA A 222 12.00 12.74 -13.10
CA ALA A 222 11.08 13.74 -13.63
C ALA A 222 10.93 13.68 -15.16
#